data_48e4bd8ce7a8bfa30b3b224b43fede96
#
_entry.id   48e4bd8ce7a8bfa30b3b224b43fede96
#
_cell.length_a   1.000
_cell.length_b   1.000
_cell.length_c   1.000
_cell.angle_alpha   90.00
_cell.angle_beta   90.00
_cell.angle_gamma   90.00
#
_symmetry.space_group_name_H-M   'P 1'
#
loop_
_entity.id
_entity.type
_entity.pdbx_description
1 polymer ?
#
loop_
_entity_poly.entity_id
_entity_poly.type
_entity_poly.pdbx_seq_one_letter_code
_entity_poly.pdbx_strand_id
1 'polypeptide(L)'
;MALKENQSDIVSTSMGHGQLLLNGSMAMSGESIWNSTIREGKMKKEYLVTEEPRMTPVHPGEFLREDVFPALGITISEAARQLGVSRQTLHRILAGTIGITPEMALRLGKFCGNGPGLWLRMQQKYDLWHARKRMGAEIDKIPAHSSAGNQIGM
;
A
#
# COMPACT_ATOMS: atom_id res chain seq x y z
N MET A 1 -52.75 -22.06 19.12
CA MET A 1 -52.02 -23.05 19.93
C MET A 1 -50.55 -22.71 19.89
N ALA A 2 -50.15 -22.11 20.93
CA ALA A 2 -49.01 -22.36 21.82
C ALA A 2 -47.64 -21.97 21.27
N LEU A 3 -47.25 -20.83 21.64
CA LEU A 3 -46.05 -20.29 22.31
C LEU A 3 -45.11 -21.37 22.87
N LYS A 4 -43.80 -21.21 22.60
CA LYS A 4 -42.77 -21.47 23.63
C LYS A 4 -41.60 -20.53 23.41
N GLU A 5 -41.56 -19.54 24.29
CA GLU A 5 -40.35 -18.88 24.76
C GLU A 5 -39.41 -19.90 25.35
N ASN A 6 -38.12 -19.71 25.17
CA ASN A 6 -37.15 -20.22 26.14
C ASN A 6 -36.11 -19.13 26.41
N GLN A 7 -36.34 -18.53 27.55
CA GLN A 7 -35.50 -17.63 28.30
C GLN A 7 -34.74 -18.50 29.31
N SER A 8 -33.51 -18.17 29.52
CA SER A 8 -32.60 -18.55 30.61
C SER A 8 -31.22 -18.93 30.05
N ASP A 9 -30.06 -18.44 30.47
CA ASP A 9 -29.71 -18.09 31.82
C ASP A 9 -28.58 -17.08 31.86
N ILE A 10 -28.80 -16.10 32.71
CA ILE A 10 -27.77 -15.21 33.23
C ILE A 10 -26.98 -16.01 34.25
N VAL A 11 -25.69 -16.21 34.02
CA VAL A 11 -24.79 -16.64 35.11
C VAL A 11 -23.84 -15.49 35.41
N SER A 12 -24.27 -14.78 36.43
CA SER A 12 -23.45 -13.88 37.22
C SER A 12 -22.44 -14.72 37.99
N THR A 13 -21.16 -14.50 37.79
CA THR A 13 -20.13 -14.95 38.74
C THR A 13 -19.26 -13.76 39.12
N SER A 14 -19.52 -13.39 40.33
CA SER A 14 -18.86 -12.41 41.17
C SER A 14 -17.47 -12.87 41.61
N MET A 15 -16.60 -11.88 41.81
CA MET A 15 -15.47 -11.82 42.74
C MET A 15 -14.17 -12.53 42.40
N GLY A 16 -13.18 -11.70 42.11
CA GLY A 16 -11.78 -11.93 42.33
C GLY A 16 -11.07 -10.60 42.50
N HIS A 17 -10.98 -10.12 43.72
CA HIS A 17 -10.13 -8.99 44.11
C HIS A 17 -8.69 -9.40 43.89
N GLY A 18 -8.09 -8.86 42.85
CA GLY A 18 -6.67 -8.86 42.61
C GLY A 18 -6.20 -7.43 42.45
N GLN A 19 -5.93 -6.80 43.55
CA GLN A 19 -5.34 -5.48 43.65
C GLN A 19 -3.85 -5.59 43.22
N LEU A 20 -3.58 -5.38 41.98
CA LEU A 20 -2.22 -5.18 41.48
C LEU A 20 -1.88 -3.71 41.59
N LEU A 21 -1.04 -3.40 42.56
CA LEU A 21 -0.38 -2.14 42.76
C LEU A 21 0.44 -1.81 41.50
N LEU A 22 -0.09 -0.94 40.66
CA LEU A 22 0.67 -0.29 39.59
C LEU A 22 1.40 0.94 40.18
N ASN A 23 2.48 0.68 40.87
CA ASN A 23 3.53 1.66 41.07
C ASN A 23 4.43 1.61 39.86
N GLY A 24 4.20 2.49 38.96
CA GLY A 24 5.00 2.67 37.78
C GLY A 24 4.50 3.91 37.05
N SER A 25 4.76 5.06 37.65
CA SER A 25 4.71 6.34 36.94
C SER A 25 5.75 6.30 35.84
N MET A 26 5.42 5.72 34.71
CA MET A 26 6.08 5.97 33.46
C MET A 26 5.38 7.16 32.81
N ALA A 27 5.82 8.35 33.21
CA ALA A 27 5.70 9.52 32.37
C ALA A 27 6.48 9.21 31.08
N MET A 28 5.78 8.67 30.11
CA MET A 28 6.28 8.67 28.74
C MET A 28 6.22 10.10 28.25
N SER A 29 7.29 10.85 28.51
CA SER A 29 7.59 12.06 27.77
C SER A 29 7.54 11.67 26.29
N GLY A 30 6.69 12.36 25.54
CA GLY A 30 6.37 12.07 24.15
C GLY A 30 7.52 12.29 23.17
N GLU A 31 8.65 11.67 23.44
CA GLU A 31 9.70 11.48 22.46
C GLU A 31 9.31 10.25 21.65
N SER A 32 8.62 10.51 20.55
CA SER A 32 8.24 9.45 19.63
C SER A 32 9.49 8.70 19.16
N ILE A 33 9.34 7.42 18.92
CA ILE A 33 10.32 6.51 18.31
C ILE A 33 11.02 7.15 17.09
N TRP A 34 10.35 8.10 16.43
CA TRP A 34 10.89 8.90 15.34
C TRP A 34 12.12 9.75 15.72
N ASN A 35 12.14 10.30 16.93
CA ASN A 35 13.25 11.17 17.36
C ASN A 35 14.52 10.39 17.71
N SER A 36 14.42 9.16 18.20
CA SER A 36 15.59 8.33 18.45
C SER A 36 16.25 7.85 17.16
N THR A 37 15.45 7.51 16.15
CA THR A 37 15.93 7.03 14.85
C THR A 37 16.61 8.16 14.05
N ILE A 38 16.16 9.39 14.21
CA ILE A 38 16.75 10.56 13.53
C ILE A 38 18.04 11.01 14.22
N ARG A 39 18.14 10.91 15.58
CA ARG A 39 19.33 11.30 16.34
C ARG A 39 20.54 10.41 16.12
N GLU A 40 20.34 9.14 15.82
CA GLU A 40 21.46 8.21 15.69
C GLU A 40 22.12 8.18 14.31
N GLY A 41 21.68 9.02 13.37
CA GLY A 41 22.30 9.09 12.03
C GLY A 41 22.31 7.75 11.29
N LYS A 42 21.61 6.76 11.83
CA LYS A 42 21.47 5.41 11.30
C LYS A 42 20.22 5.24 10.43
N MET A 43 19.92 6.24 9.62
CA MET A 43 19.18 5.93 8.42
C MET A 43 20.14 5.13 7.54
N LYS A 44 20.10 3.82 7.72
CA LYS A 44 20.78 2.91 6.82
C LYS A 44 20.42 3.30 5.40
N LYS A 45 21.42 3.43 4.56
CA LYS A 45 21.35 3.60 3.10
C LYS A 45 20.51 2.53 2.37
N GLU A 46 19.76 1.72 3.09
CA GLU A 46 19.01 0.58 2.61
C GLU A 46 17.72 0.96 1.85
N TYR A 47 17.31 2.24 1.89
CA TYR A 47 16.16 2.70 1.11
C TYR A 47 16.53 3.32 -0.26
N LEU A 48 17.82 3.46 -0.52
CA LEU A 48 18.25 3.72 -1.88
C LEU A 48 18.23 2.39 -2.64
N VAL A 49 17.08 2.02 -3.15
CA VAL A 49 16.98 1.04 -4.23
C VAL A 49 17.68 1.66 -5.43
N THR A 50 19.01 1.55 -5.42
CA THR A 50 19.89 2.06 -6.48
C THR A 50 20.01 1.06 -7.63
N GLU A 51 19.41 -0.11 -7.48
CA GLU A 51 19.38 -1.08 -8.57
C GLU A 51 18.22 -0.76 -9.50
N GLU A 52 18.56 -0.27 -10.66
CA GLU A 52 17.62 -0.24 -11.76
C GLU A 52 17.10 -1.65 -12.01
N PRO A 53 15.78 -1.84 -12.16
CA PRO A 53 15.27 -3.15 -12.51
C PRO A 53 15.95 -3.63 -13.77
N ARG A 54 16.63 -4.78 -13.73
CA ARG A 54 17.31 -5.39 -14.89
C ARG A 54 16.35 -5.69 -16.04
N MET A 55 15.06 -5.69 -15.76
CA MET A 55 13.99 -5.94 -16.72
C MET A 55 13.04 -4.74 -16.76
N THR A 56 12.54 -4.43 -17.94
CA THR A 56 11.49 -3.42 -18.14
C THR A 56 10.25 -3.83 -17.32
N PRO A 57 9.77 -2.98 -16.42
CA PRO A 57 8.55 -3.29 -15.68
C PRO A 57 7.36 -3.42 -16.63
N VAL A 58 6.57 -4.46 -16.42
CA VAL A 58 5.34 -4.70 -17.16
C VAL A 58 4.25 -3.74 -16.67
N HIS A 59 3.49 -3.16 -17.60
CA HIS A 59 2.31 -2.37 -17.24
C HIS A 59 1.25 -3.26 -16.59
N PRO A 60 0.63 -2.87 -15.46
CA PRO A 60 -0.37 -3.71 -14.80
C PRO A 60 -1.58 -4.05 -15.68
N GLY A 61 -1.91 -3.23 -16.66
CA GLY A 61 -2.93 -3.52 -17.67
C GLY A 61 -2.54 -4.68 -18.61
N GLU A 62 -1.28 -4.79 -18.98
CA GLU A 62 -0.77 -5.91 -19.75
C GLU A 62 -0.85 -7.21 -18.95
N PHE A 63 -0.43 -7.19 -17.69
CA PHE A 63 -0.56 -8.32 -16.78
C PHE A 63 -2.02 -8.77 -16.60
N LEU A 64 -2.96 -7.82 -16.49
CA LEU A 64 -4.39 -8.14 -16.45
C LEU A 64 -4.85 -8.85 -17.73
N ARG A 65 -4.40 -8.37 -18.90
CA ARG A 65 -4.81 -8.89 -20.21
C ARG A 65 -4.24 -10.27 -20.51
N GLU A 66 -2.94 -10.46 -20.22
CA GLU A 66 -2.21 -11.67 -20.62
C GLU A 66 -2.37 -12.81 -19.60
N ASP A 67 -2.43 -12.49 -18.31
CA ASP A 67 -2.39 -13.49 -17.25
C ASP A 67 -3.71 -13.61 -16.49
N VAL A 68 -4.24 -12.49 -15.98
CA VAL A 68 -5.33 -12.54 -15.01
C VAL A 68 -6.67 -12.90 -15.65
N PHE A 69 -7.08 -12.22 -16.71
CA PHE A 69 -8.39 -12.47 -17.34
C PHE A 69 -8.45 -13.83 -18.05
N PRO A 70 -7.42 -14.29 -18.74
CA PRO A 70 -7.40 -15.64 -19.27
C PRO A 70 -7.48 -16.71 -18.18
N ALA A 71 -6.76 -16.55 -17.08
CA ALA A 71 -6.79 -17.47 -15.95
C ALA A 71 -8.18 -17.54 -15.27
N LEU A 72 -8.91 -16.42 -15.24
CA LEU A 72 -10.28 -16.37 -14.72
C LEU A 72 -11.35 -16.85 -15.73
N GLY A 73 -10.99 -17.02 -17.00
CA GLY A 73 -11.90 -17.44 -18.05
C GLY A 73 -13.04 -16.45 -18.34
N ILE A 74 -12.85 -15.15 -18.05
CA ILE A 74 -13.86 -14.11 -18.19
C ILE A 74 -13.58 -13.19 -19.36
N THR A 75 -14.63 -12.67 -19.98
CA THR A 75 -14.51 -11.66 -21.02
C THR A 75 -14.25 -10.28 -20.44
N ILE A 76 -13.63 -9.38 -21.24
CA ILE A 76 -13.40 -7.99 -20.83
C ILE A 76 -14.71 -7.27 -20.48
N SER A 77 -15.81 -7.59 -21.18
CA SER A 77 -17.11 -7.01 -20.89
C SER A 77 -17.66 -7.43 -19.54
N GLU A 78 -17.49 -8.70 -19.21
CA GLU A 78 -17.89 -9.24 -17.92
C GLU A 78 -17.00 -8.68 -16.78
N ALA A 79 -15.70 -8.63 -17.00
CA ALA A 79 -14.76 -8.02 -16.05
C ALA A 79 -15.11 -6.54 -15.78
N ALA A 80 -15.41 -5.75 -16.82
CA ALA A 80 -15.81 -4.35 -16.67
C ALA A 80 -17.10 -4.22 -15.84
N ARG A 81 -18.09 -5.07 -16.10
CA ARG A 81 -19.34 -5.11 -15.34
C ARG A 81 -19.10 -5.42 -13.86
N GLN A 82 -18.29 -6.45 -13.56
CA GLN A 82 -17.98 -6.86 -12.19
C GLN A 82 -17.13 -5.83 -11.44
N LEU A 83 -16.21 -5.19 -12.14
CA LEU A 83 -15.38 -4.09 -11.59
C LEU A 83 -16.18 -2.78 -11.42
N GLY A 84 -17.38 -2.68 -11.99
CA GLY A 84 -18.19 -1.46 -11.95
C GLY A 84 -17.56 -0.29 -12.71
N VAL A 85 -16.92 -0.57 -13.84
CA VAL A 85 -16.30 0.44 -14.73
C VAL A 85 -16.80 0.29 -16.14
N SER A 86 -16.66 1.35 -16.96
CA SER A 86 -17.01 1.24 -18.37
C SER A 86 -16.05 0.30 -19.10
N ARG A 87 -16.57 -0.42 -20.09
CA ARG A 87 -15.75 -1.26 -20.98
C ARG A 87 -14.61 -0.46 -21.62
N GLN A 88 -14.89 0.78 -22.02
CA GLN A 88 -13.89 1.66 -22.61
C GLN A 88 -12.77 1.99 -21.62
N THR A 89 -13.09 2.29 -20.36
CA THR A 89 -12.07 2.53 -19.32
C THR A 89 -11.21 1.30 -19.13
N LEU A 90 -11.81 0.11 -19.04
CA LEU A 90 -11.04 -1.12 -18.89
C LEU A 90 -10.13 -1.37 -20.10
N HIS A 91 -10.64 -1.21 -21.33
CA HIS A 91 -9.81 -1.34 -22.54
C HIS A 91 -8.60 -0.39 -22.53
N ARG A 92 -8.77 0.86 -22.09
CA ARG A 92 -7.67 1.82 -22.00
C ARG A 92 -6.61 1.42 -20.96
N ILE A 93 -7.04 0.82 -19.85
CA ILE A 93 -6.12 0.24 -18.84
C ILE A 93 -5.35 -0.93 -19.45
N LEU A 94 -6.04 -1.87 -20.10
CA LEU A 94 -5.41 -3.04 -20.71
C LEU A 94 -4.45 -2.69 -21.85
N ALA A 95 -4.71 -1.59 -22.55
CA ALA A 95 -3.83 -1.05 -23.59
C ALA A 95 -2.65 -0.24 -23.01
N GLY A 96 -2.56 -0.05 -21.69
CA GLY A 96 -1.54 0.78 -21.06
C GLY A 96 -1.66 2.27 -21.36
N THR A 97 -2.81 2.72 -21.90
CA THR A 97 -3.03 4.14 -22.25
C THR A 97 -3.31 4.99 -21.01
N ILE A 98 -3.90 4.38 -19.98
CA ILE A 98 -4.13 5.00 -18.68
C ILE A 98 -3.62 4.08 -17.58
N GLY A 99 -3.06 4.69 -16.53
CA GLY A 99 -2.57 3.98 -15.36
C GLY A 99 -3.70 3.51 -14.42
N ILE A 100 -3.32 2.69 -13.44
CA ILE A 100 -4.21 2.24 -12.38
C ILE A 100 -4.24 3.28 -11.26
N THR A 101 -5.41 3.89 -11.06
CA THR A 101 -5.66 4.80 -9.94
C THR A 101 -5.87 4.03 -8.63
N PRO A 102 -5.78 4.69 -7.45
CA PRO A 102 -6.09 4.06 -6.17
C PRO A 102 -7.48 3.41 -6.13
N GLU A 103 -8.49 4.06 -6.71
CA GLU A 103 -9.86 3.54 -6.76
C GLU A 103 -9.93 2.26 -7.63
N MET A 104 -9.22 2.26 -8.76
CA MET A 104 -9.14 1.08 -9.62
C MET A 104 -8.36 -0.05 -8.93
N ALA A 105 -7.30 0.27 -8.20
CA ALA A 105 -6.54 -0.69 -7.42
C ALA A 105 -7.38 -1.35 -6.33
N LEU A 106 -8.26 -0.59 -5.65
CA LEU A 106 -9.20 -1.14 -4.67
C LEU A 106 -10.16 -2.14 -5.32
N ARG A 107 -10.72 -1.78 -6.49
CA ARG A 107 -11.63 -2.66 -7.25
C ARG A 107 -10.93 -3.94 -7.69
N LEU A 108 -9.75 -3.83 -8.30
CA LEU A 108 -8.94 -4.97 -8.73
C LEU A 108 -8.49 -5.84 -7.55
N GLY A 109 -8.06 -5.21 -6.47
CA GLY A 109 -7.65 -5.93 -5.26
C GLY A 109 -8.76 -6.75 -4.64
N LYS A 110 -10.01 -6.24 -4.67
CA LYS A 110 -11.20 -6.98 -4.25
C LYS A 110 -11.56 -8.08 -5.24
N PHE A 111 -11.53 -7.75 -6.53
CA PHE A 111 -11.90 -8.65 -7.61
C PHE A 111 -10.95 -9.87 -7.72
N CYS A 112 -9.64 -9.64 -7.63
CA CYS A 112 -8.62 -10.68 -7.72
C CYS A 112 -8.24 -11.30 -6.36
N GLY A 113 -8.72 -10.74 -5.24
CA GLY A 113 -8.41 -11.23 -3.90
C GLY A 113 -6.97 -10.98 -3.41
N ASN A 114 -6.17 -10.20 -4.13
CA ASN A 114 -4.74 -9.97 -3.86
C ASN A 114 -4.43 -8.60 -3.22
N GLY A 115 -5.48 -7.84 -2.92
CA GLY A 115 -5.38 -6.51 -2.32
C GLY A 115 -4.87 -5.41 -3.27
N PRO A 116 -5.15 -4.13 -2.95
CA PRO A 116 -4.84 -2.99 -3.83
C PRO A 116 -3.34 -2.71 -3.96
N GLY A 117 -2.55 -3.06 -2.94
CA GLY A 117 -1.13 -2.74 -2.87
C GLY A 117 -0.30 -3.35 -4.00
N LEU A 118 -0.67 -4.52 -4.52
CA LEU A 118 0.01 -5.14 -5.67
C LEU A 118 -0.09 -4.23 -6.90
N TRP A 119 -1.29 -3.81 -7.23
CA TRP A 119 -1.60 -3.01 -8.43
C TRP A 119 -0.91 -1.65 -8.41
N LEU A 120 -0.95 -0.97 -7.25
CA LEU A 120 -0.27 0.31 -7.10
C LEU A 120 1.26 0.19 -7.18
N ARG A 121 1.84 -0.85 -6.59
CA ARG A 121 3.30 -1.08 -6.70
C ARG A 121 3.73 -1.38 -8.13
N MET A 122 2.93 -2.14 -8.89
CA MET A 122 3.22 -2.41 -10.30
C MET A 122 3.18 -1.10 -11.11
N GLN A 123 2.12 -0.29 -10.93
CA GLN A 123 1.98 1.00 -11.61
C GLN A 123 3.13 1.93 -11.25
N GLN A 124 3.45 2.07 -9.97
CA GLN A 124 4.55 2.92 -9.51
C GLN A 124 5.89 2.52 -10.13
N LYS A 125 6.20 1.23 -10.16
CA LYS A 125 7.45 0.75 -10.78
C LYS A 125 7.51 1.09 -12.27
N TYR A 126 6.41 0.88 -12.97
CA TYR A 126 6.29 1.21 -14.38
C TYR A 126 6.48 2.70 -14.64
N ASP A 127 5.76 3.54 -13.91
CA ASP A 127 5.80 4.99 -14.06
C ASP A 127 7.17 5.57 -13.73
N LEU A 128 7.79 5.13 -12.63
CA LEU A 128 9.12 5.58 -12.23
C LEU A 128 10.19 5.21 -13.26
N TRP A 129 10.12 3.99 -13.81
CA TRP A 129 11.07 3.57 -14.83
C TRP A 129 10.96 4.41 -16.10
N HIS A 130 9.75 4.68 -16.57
CA HIS A 130 9.53 5.55 -17.72
C HIS A 130 9.91 7.01 -17.45
N ALA A 131 9.59 7.51 -16.24
CA ALA A 131 9.96 8.85 -15.84
C ALA A 131 11.50 9.03 -15.80
N ARG A 132 12.23 8.08 -15.21
CA ARG A 132 13.70 8.11 -15.19
C ARG A 132 14.29 8.14 -16.59
N LYS A 133 13.77 7.35 -17.53
CA LYS A 133 14.24 7.37 -18.92
C LYS A 133 14.01 8.71 -19.61
N ARG A 134 12.90 9.39 -19.31
CA ARG A 134 12.62 10.70 -19.91
C ARG A 134 13.39 11.83 -19.25
N MET A 135 13.59 11.77 -17.93
CA MET A 135 14.05 12.90 -17.12
C MET A 135 15.47 12.72 -16.56
N GLY A 136 16.18 11.63 -16.88
CA GLY A 136 17.47 11.31 -16.25
C GLY A 136 18.44 12.49 -16.24
N ALA A 137 18.67 13.12 -17.38
CA ALA A 137 19.57 14.27 -17.49
C ALA A 137 19.09 15.54 -16.75
N GLU A 138 17.78 15.65 -16.47
CA GLU A 138 17.21 16.76 -15.71
C GLU A 138 17.33 16.49 -14.21
N ILE A 139 17.08 15.26 -13.80
CA ILE A 139 17.18 14.84 -12.40
C ILE A 139 18.60 15.01 -11.87
N ASP A 140 19.61 14.67 -12.68
CA ASP A 140 21.03 14.80 -12.31
C ASP A 140 21.45 16.25 -12.03
N LYS A 141 20.72 17.24 -12.53
CA LYS A 141 20.96 18.67 -12.27
C LYS A 141 20.36 19.14 -10.95
N ILE A 142 19.49 18.35 -10.31
CA ILE A 142 18.83 18.73 -9.06
C ILE A 142 19.80 18.47 -7.91
N PRO A 143 20.20 19.53 -7.16
CA PRO A 143 21.10 19.34 -6.02
C PRO A 143 20.41 18.57 -4.92
N ALA A 144 21.06 17.53 -4.42
CA ALA A 144 20.60 16.82 -3.23
C ALA A 144 20.86 17.65 -1.99
N HIS A 145 19.83 18.16 -1.33
CA HIS A 145 19.94 18.75 -0.02
C HIS A 145 19.99 17.64 1.05
N SER A 146 21.20 17.25 1.42
CA SER A 146 21.36 16.43 2.64
C SER A 146 21.27 17.36 3.84
N SER A 147 20.43 17.03 4.80
CA SER A 147 20.31 17.73 6.08
C SER A 147 21.52 17.49 7.01
N ALA A 148 22.63 17.01 6.48
CA ALA A 148 23.88 16.84 7.20
C ALA A 148 24.65 18.14 7.21
N GLY A 149 24.54 18.89 8.30
CA GLY A 149 25.50 19.89 8.68
C GLY A 149 25.03 21.33 8.63
N ASN A 150 24.11 21.70 9.51
CA ASN A 150 24.13 23.04 10.06
C ASN A 150 25.29 23.09 11.08
N GLN A 151 26.52 23.18 10.60
CA GLN A 151 27.64 23.69 11.39
C GLN A 151 27.46 25.20 11.43
N ILE A 152 26.77 25.67 12.45
CA ILE A 152 26.88 27.05 12.89
C ILE A 152 28.29 27.19 13.40
N GLY A 153 29.21 27.64 12.54
CA GLY A 153 30.51 28.13 12.92
C GLY A 153 30.35 29.39 13.74
N MET A 154 30.78 29.36 14.97
CA MET A 154 31.12 30.54 15.74
C MET A 154 32.31 31.24 15.15
#